data_39e991d301d71674371161dad92c03d9
#
_entry.id   39e991d301d71674371161dad92c03d9
#
_cell.length_a   1.000
_cell.length_b   1.000
_cell.length_c   1.000
_cell.angle_alpha   90.00
_cell.angle_beta   90.00
_cell.angle_gamma   90.00
#
_symmetry.space_group_name_H-M   'P 1'
#
loop_
_entity.id
_entity.type
_entity.pdbx_description
1 polymer ?
#
loop_
_entity_poly.entity_id
_entity_poly.type
_entity_poly.pdbx_seq_one_letter_code
_entity_poly.pdbx_strand_id
1 'polypeptide(L)'
;MRICVVGAGSIGGVIASGLAGVDGVTASVLARGETLRAIRTHGLRVRMPDGSDRVVGTLATAATDAAAELGPQDVVIVAVKAQSMGSVAASIGPLLGPATSVLSTLNGVPWWFLDGFGGPAAGAHLDSVDPGGKIAAALPADRVIGGTVHLSAASPAPGVVHWRAGNGLIIGELSGGPSERLSALSGALREGGFDVTVSDRIRDDVWYKLWGNLTLNPVCAITGATTGPALDDDLVREFISAAMLEAREIGGRIGCPIAQTPQDRHAVTRKLGDFTPSMLQDARAGRPLELDALTGAVRELGTLIGVPTPYVDALHGLARLYARAHAPSPR
;
A
#
# COMPACT_ATOMS: atom_id res chain seq x y z
N MET A 1 2.19 -12.22 -21.04
CA MET A 1 2.26 -10.91 -20.37
C MET A 1 3.47 -10.88 -19.46
N ARG A 2 4.31 -9.82 -19.54
CA ARG A 2 5.50 -9.64 -18.69
C ARG A 2 5.12 -8.76 -17.52
N ILE A 3 5.26 -9.28 -16.30
CA ILE A 3 4.90 -8.56 -15.06
C ILE A 3 6.12 -8.48 -14.14
N CYS A 4 6.52 -7.27 -13.78
CA CYS A 4 7.55 -7.06 -12.77
C CYS A 4 6.95 -6.58 -11.46
N VAL A 5 7.22 -7.30 -10.36
CA VAL A 5 6.86 -6.85 -9.00
C VAL A 5 8.05 -6.10 -8.40
N VAL A 6 7.86 -4.82 -8.12
CA VAL A 6 8.85 -3.96 -7.49
C VAL A 6 8.69 -4.02 -5.98
N GLY A 7 9.64 -4.66 -5.32
CA GLY A 7 9.62 -4.93 -3.88
C GLY A 7 9.15 -6.33 -3.54
N ALA A 8 10.06 -7.21 -3.14
CA ALA A 8 9.79 -8.58 -2.68
C ALA A 8 9.59 -8.66 -1.15
N GLY A 9 8.91 -7.68 -0.59
CA GLY A 9 8.46 -7.68 0.81
C GLY A 9 7.22 -8.54 1.01
N SER A 10 6.51 -8.30 2.13
CA SER A 10 5.34 -9.10 2.50
C SER A 10 4.26 -9.15 1.42
N ILE A 11 3.86 -8.01 0.86
CA ILE A 11 2.81 -7.95 -0.16
C ILE A 11 3.36 -8.38 -1.53
N GLY A 12 4.47 -7.77 -1.97
CA GLY A 12 5.04 -8.06 -3.27
C GLY A 12 5.50 -9.51 -3.43
N GLY A 13 6.01 -10.13 -2.36
CA GLY A 13 6.38 -11.54 -2.38
C GLY A 13 5.18 -12.47 -2.53
N VAL A 14 4.03 -12.15 -1.87
CA VAL A 14 2.78 -12.90 -2.08
C VAL A 14 2.33 -12.77 -3.53
N ILE A 15 2.27 -11.54 -4.06
CA ILE A 15 1.83 -11.29 -5.44
C ILE A 15 2.77 -11.98 -6.45
N ALA A 16 4.07 -11.85 -6.29
CA ALA A 16 5.05 -12.48 -7.18
C ALA A 16 4.93 -14.01 -7.16
N SER A 17 4.68 -14.60 -5.99
CA SER A 17 4.52 -16.05 -5.88
C SER A 17 3.24 -16.57 -6.54
N GLY A 18 2.15 -15.81 -6.50
CA GLY A 18 0.92 -16.13 -7.22
C GLY A 18 1.12 -16.08 -8.72
N LEU A 19 1.70 -14.99 -9.22
CA LEU A 19 1.89 -14.76 -10.66
C LEU A 19 2.91 -15.71 -11.31
N ALA A 20 3.88 -16.23 -10.56
CA ALA A 20 4.92 -17.10 -11.10
C ALA A 20 4.41 -18.45 -11.63
N GLY A 21 3.19 -18.84 -11.28
CA GLY A 21 2.57 -20.10 -11.74
C GLY A 21 1.47 -19.88 -12.78
N VAL A 22 1.28 -18.66 -13.28
CA VAL A 22 0.20 -18.34 -14.23
C VAL A 22 0.66 -18.55 -15.65
N ASP A 23 -0.10 -19.32 -16.43
CA ASP A 23 0.20 -19.58 -17.83
C ASP A 23 0.17 -18.27 -18.65
N GLY A 24 1.15 -18.11 -19.53
CA GLY A 24 1.31 -16.91 -20.36
C GLY A 24 1.80 -15.66 -19.59
N VAL A 25 2.12 -15.78 -18.29
CA VAL A 25 2.74 -14.72 -17.50
C VAL A 25 4.22 -15.01 -17.28
N THR A 26 5.07 -14.06 -17.62
CA THR A 26 6.49 -14.04 -17.22
C THR A 26 6.66 -13.10 -16.04
N ALA A 27 6.67 -13.67 -14.82
CA ALA A 27 6.83 -12.91 -13.60
C ALA A 27 8.31 -12.64 -13.30
N SER A 28 8.61 -11.42 -12.89
CA SER A 28 9.94 -10.99 -12.44
C SER A 28 9.84 -10.14 -11.20
N VAL A 29 10.97 -9.95 -10.50
CA VAL A 29 11.02 -9.19 -9.24
C VAL A 29 12.20 -8.24 -9.24
N LEU A 30 11.95 -6.98 -8.90
CA LEU A 30 12.99 -6.06 -8.44
C LEU A 30 13.10 -6.12 -6.92
N ALA A 31 14.28 -6.45 -6.43
CA ALA A 31 14.58 -6.48 -5.00
C ALA A 31 15.97 -5.87 -4.74
N ARG A 32 16.32 -5.69 -3.47
CA ARG A 32 17.63 -5.13 -3.10
C ARG A 32 18.26 -5.89 -1.94
N GLY A 33 19.57 -5.71 -1.79
CA GLY A 33 20.34 -6.19 -0.65
C GLY A 33 20.18 -7.68 -0.38
N GLU A 34 19.95 -8.02 0.87
CA GLU A 34 19.84 -9.42 1.31
C GLU A 34 18.63 -10.14 0.75
N THR A 35 17.51 -9.45 0.53
CA THR A 35 16.31 -10.04 -0.08
C THR A 35 16.60 -10.53 -1.50
N LEU A 36 17.27 -9.73 -2.31
CA LEU A 36 17.68 -10.13 -3.66
C LEU A 36 18.62 -11.35 -3.62
N ARG A 37 19.64 -11.30 -2.75
CA ARG A 37 20.58 -12.42 -2.60
C ARG A 37 19.87 -13.71 -2.20
N ALA A 38 18.98 -13.63 -1.21
CA ALA A 38 18.24 -14.79 -0.73
C ALA A 38 17.34 -15.40 -1.82
N ILE A 39 16.63 -14.57 -2.59
CA ILE A 39 15.76 -15.04 -3.69
C ILE A 39 16.61 -15.68 -4.79
N ARG A 40 17.75 -15.11 -5.18
CA ARG A 40 18.65 -15.70 -6.18
C ARG A 40 19.24 -17.05 -5.76
N THR A 41 19.52 -17.21 -4.47
CA THR A 41 20.17 -18.42 -3.93
C THR A 41 19.18 -19.52 -3.61
N HIS A 42 18.01 -19.16 -3.05
CA HIS A 42 17.08 -20.13 -2.44
C HIS A 42 15.67 -20.08 -3.04
N GLY A 43 15.41 -19.19 -4.00
CA GLY A 43 14.06 -18.85 -4.47
C GLY A 43 13.29 -17.99 -3.47
N LEU A 44 12.15 -17.48 -3.91
CA LEU A 44 11.20 -16.79 -3.04
C LEU A 44 10.39 -17.84 -2.27
N ARG A 45 10.50 -17.82 -0.94
CA ARG A 45 9.81 -18.78 -0.05
C ARG A 45 8.56 -18.13 0.55
N VAL A 46 7.40 -18.75 0.34
CA VAL A 46 6.12 -18.27 0.87
C VAL A 46 5.47 -19.36 1.71
N ARG A 47 5.30 -19.08 3.01
CA ARG A 47 4.44 -19.88 3.89
C ARG A 47 3.00 -19.46 3.63
N MET A 48 2.19 -20.40 3.15
CA MET A 48 0.78 -20.20 2.79
C MET A 48 -0.13 -20.17 4.02
N PRO A 49 -1.38 -19.63 3.90
CA PRO A 49 -2.33 -19.61 5.02
C PRO A 49 -2.72 -20.99 5.56
N ASP A 50 -2.66 -22.03 4.74
CA ASP A 50 -2.91 -23.44 5.12
C ASP A 50 -1.71 -24.09 5.80
N GLY A 51 -0.62 -23.36 6.00
CA GLY A 51 0.61 -23.83 6.62
C GLY A 51 1.58 -24.53 5.66
N SER A 52 1.24 -24.69 4.40
CA SER A 52 2.16 -25.24 3.39
C SER A 52 3.24 -24.21 3.01
N ASP A 53 4.37 -24.70 2.50
CA ASP A 53 5.45 -23.87 1.98
C ASP A 53 5.50 -23.96 0.46
N ARG A 54 5.53 -22.81 -0.21
CA ARG A 54 5.78 -22.66 -1.64
C ARG A 54 7.16 -22.05 -1.84
N VAL A 55 7.97 -22.64 -2.71
CA VAL A 55 9.25 -22.08 -3.14
C VAL A 55 9.18 -21.78 -4.64
N VAL A 56 9.37 -20.52 -5.00
CA VAL A 56 9.41 -20.08 -6.40
C VAL A 56 10.86 -19.84 -6.79
N GLY A 57 11.43 -20.78 -7.53
CA GLY A 57 12.82 -20.74 -7.99
C GLY A 57 13.05 -20.10 -9.36
N THR A 58 11.97 -19.92 -10.13
CA THR A 58 12.05 -19.52 -11.56
C THR A 58 11.85 -18.02 -11.80
N LEU A 59 11.75 -17.21 -10.76
CA LEU A 59 11.59 -15.75 -10.90
C LEU A 59 12.85 -15.11 -11.48
N ALA A 60 12.72 -14.41 -12.60
CA ALA A 60 13.75 -13.48 -13.04
C ALA A 60 13.87 -12.35 -12.00
N THR A 61 15.11 -12.04 -11.59
CA THR A 61 15.35 -11.05 -10.53
C THR A 61 16.42 -10.07 -10.95
N ALA A 62 16.20 -8.79 -10.68
CA ALA A 62 17.23 -7.78 -10.82
C ALA A 62 17.31 -6.89 -9.56
N ALA A 63 18.46 -6.23 -9.40
CA ALA A 63 18.59 -5.17 -8.40
C ALA A 63 17.80 -3.93 -8.85
N THR A 64 17.37 -3.11 -7.89
CA THR A 64 16.58 -1.91 -8.22
C THR A 64 17.34 -0.93 -9.10
N ASP A 65 18.66 -0.85 -8.95
CA ASP A 65 19.58 -0.05 -9.76
C ASP A 65 19.99 -0.72 -11.08
N ALA A 66 19.59 -1.98 -11.29
CA ALA A 66 19.84 -2.78 -12.50
C ALA A 66 18.52 -3.18 -13.20
N ALA A 67 17.48 -2.38 -13.10
CA ALA A 67 16.17 -2.65 -13.68
C ALA A 67 16.21 -2.92 -15.20
N ALA A 68 17.21 -2.36 -15.91
CA ALA A 68 17.42 -2.58 -17.33
C ALA A 68 17.69 -4.05 -17.68
N GLU A 69 18.16 -4.89 -16.75
CA GLU A 69 18.35 -6.34 -16.99
C GLU A 69 17.04 -7.05 -17.30
N LEU A 70 15.91 -6.54 -16.79
CA LEU A 70 14.58 -7.10 -17.04
C LEU A 70 13.91 -6.53 -18.30
N GLY A 71 14.35 -5.34 -18.74
CA GLY A 71 13.78 -4.64 -19.90
C GLY A 71 12.30 -4.23 -19.70
N PRO A 72 11.67 -3.66 -20.74
CA PRO A 72 10.28 -3.19 -20.66
C PRO A 72 9.29 -4.30 -20.30
N GLN A 73 8.32 -3.95 -19.47
CA GLN A 73 7.28 -4.83 -18.96
C GLN A 73 5.90 -4.40 -19.48
N ASP A 74 4.92 -5.31 -19.52
CA ASP A 74 3.53 -4.96 -19.79
C ASP A 74 2.90 -4.33 -18.54
N VAL A 75 3.24 -4.87 -17.35
CA VAL A 75 2.76 -4.36 -16.07
C VAL A 75 3.92 -4.29 -15.06
N VAL A 76 3.99 -3.19 -14.35
CA VAL A 76 4.84 -3.02 -13.16
C VAL A 76 3.95 -2.92 -11.93
N ILE A 77 4.07 -3.86 -11.00
CA ILE A 77 3.33 -3.84 -9.72
C ILE A 77 4.23 -3.25 -8.65
N VAL A 78 3.87 -2.08 -8.13
CA VAL A 78 4.64 -1.41 -7.09
C VAL A 78 4.13 -1.83 -5.71
N ALA A 79 4.94 -2.62 -5.00
CA ALA A 79 4.63 -3.20 -3.70
C ALA A 79 5.71 -2.88 -2.65
N VAL A 80 6.11 -1.63 -2.61
CA VAL A 80 7.08 -1.08 -1.64
C VAL A 80 6.35 -0.26 -0.58
N LYS A 81 7.06 0.16 0.46
CA LYS A 81 6.58 1.15 1.43
C LYS A 81 6.55 2.55 0.79
N ALA A 82 5.59 3.39 1.18
CA ALA A 82 5.39 4.72 0.60
C ALA A 82 6.67 5.57 0.61
N GLN A 83 7.45 5.56 1.70
CA GLN A 83 8.71 6.28 1.81
C GLN A 83 9.81 5.79 0.84
N SER A 84 9.64 4.64 0.20
CA SER A 84 10.57 4.14 -0.82
C SER A 84 10.21 4.58 -2.25
N MET A 85 9.03 5.19 -2.44
CA MET A 85 8.51 5.51 -3.77
C MET A 85 9.42 6.44 -4.58
N GLY A 86 9.99 7.47 -3.96
CA GLY A 86 10.90 8.38 -4.65
C GLY A 86 12.10 7.67 -5.27
N SER A 87 12.71 6.72 -4.53
CA SER A 87 13.84 5.94 -5.05
C SER A 87 13.40 4.93 -6.13
N VAL A 88 12.21 4.35 -5.98
CA VAL A 88 11.64 3.43 -6.99
C VAL A 88 11.35 4.19 -8.27
N ALA A 89 10.64 5.31 -8.20
CA ALA A 89 10.30 6.13 -9.37
C ALA A 89 11.55 6.55 -10.17
N ALA A 90 12.64 6.87 -9.47
CA ALA A 90 13.91 7.24 -10.10
C ALA A 90 14.62 6.07 -10.82
N SER A 91 14.31 4.82 -10.48
CA SER A 91 15.06 3.64 -10.95
C SER A 91 14.31 2.73 -11.93
N ILE A 92 12.98 2.74 -11.94
CA ILE A 92 12.18 1.79 -12.73
C ILE A 92 11.93 2.23 -14.18
N GLY A 93 12.43 3.37 -14.60
CA GLY A 93 12.32 3.86 -15.99
C GLY A 93 12.60 2.79 -17.06
N PRO A 94 13.66 1.98 -16.94
CA PRO A 94 13.95 0.91 -17.92
C PRO A 94 12.88 -0.19 -18.04
N LEU A 95 11.98 -0.32 -17.05
CA LEU A 95 10.84 -1.25 -17.11
C LEU A 95 9.64 -0.67 -17.88
N LEU A 96 9.64 0.65 -18.11
CA LEU A 96 8.50 1.36 -18.67
C LEU A 96 8.64 1.50 -20.19
N GLY A 97 7.89 0.69 -20.92
CA GLY A 97 7.65 0.88 -22.36
C GLY A 97 6.47 1.84 -22.60
N PRO A 98 6.14 2.11 -23.89
CA PRO A 98 5.03 3.01 -24.21
C PRO A 98 3.67 2.59 -23.65
N ALA A 99 3.40 1.28 -23.60
CA ALA A 99 2.13 0.71 -23.14
C ALA A 99 2.18 0.12 -21.71
N THR A 100 3.29 0.28 -20.98
CA THR A 100 3.43 -0.27 -19.62
C THR A 100 2.43 0.36 -18.66
N SER A 101 1.66 -0.47 -17.98
CA SER A 101 0.78 -0.08 -16.88
C SER A 101 1.48 -0.24 -15.54
N VAL A 102 1.15 0.62 -14.57
CA VAL A 102 1.70 0.57 -13.22
C VAL A 102 0.57 0.33 -12.21
N LEU A 103 0.52 -0.86 -11.60
CA LEU A 103 -0.38 -1.14 -10.49
C LEU A 103 0.24 -0.62 -9.19
N SER A 104 -0.44 0.31 -8.52
CA SER A 104 -0.05 0.82 -7.21
C SER A 104 -0.76 0.05 -6.10
N THR A 105 -0.01 -0.64 -5.23
CA THR A 105 -0.55 -1.41 -4.08
C THR A 105 -0.18 -0.79 -2.73
N LEU A 106 0.08 0.51 -2.70
CA LEU A 106 0.51 1.24 -1.52
C LEU A 106 -0.62 1.40 -0.48
N ASN A 107 -0.23 1.51 0.78
CA ASN A 107 -1.14 1.97 1.83
C ASN A 107 -1.15 3.50 1.88
N GLY A 108 -2.26 4.06 2.39
CA GLY A 108 -2.42 5.52 2.51
C GLY A 108 -2.84 6.18 1.21
N VAL A 109 -2.62 7.49 1.12
CA VAL A 109 -2.86 8.28 -0.09
C VAL A 109 -1.69 8.09 -1.04
N PRO A 110 -1.90 7.57 -2.26
CA PRO A 110 -0.83 7.46 -3.24
C PRO A 110 -0.61 8.78 -4.01
N TRP A 111 0.54 8.92 -4.66
CA TRP A 111 0.94 10.13 -5.39
C TRP A 111 -0.07 10.56 -6.48
N TRP A 112 -0.75 9.61 -7.10
CA TRP A 112 -1.71 9.82 -8.20
C TRP A 112 -3.13 10.18 -7.73
N PHE A 113 -3.39 10.20 -6.43
CA PHE A 113 -4.75 10.23 -5.88
C PHE A 113 -5.58 11.43 -6.35
N LEU A 114 -4.97 12.61 -6.48
CA LEU A 114 -5.65 13.83 -6.90
C LEU A 114 -5.60 14.09 -8.43
N ASP A 115 -4.83 13.30 -9.18
CA ASP A 115 -4.72 13.45 -10.62
C ASP A 115 -6.03 13.17 -11.34
N GLY A 116 -6.51 14.14 -12.16
CA GLY A 116 -7.77 14.02 -12.88
C GLY A 116 -9.00 13.93 -11.98
N PHE A 117 -8.85 14.14 -10.67
CA PHE A 117 -9.93 14.14 -9.70
C PHE A 117 -10.48 15.55 -9.56
N GLY A 118 -11.81 15.70 -9.63
CA GLY A 118 -12.47 17.00 -9.54
C GLY A 118 -12.54 17.53 -8.10
N GLY A 119 -13.28 18.63 -7.92
CA GLY A 119 -13.57 19.20 -6.61
C GLY A 119 -12.50 20.17 -6.10
N PRO A 120 -12.54 20.54 -4.80
CA PRO A 120 -11.72 21.62 -4.24
C PRO A 120 -10.21 21.32 -4.19
N ALA A 121 -9.82 20.04 -4.35
CA ALA A 121 -8.42 19.62 -4.41
C ALA A 121 -7.94 19.31 -5.84
N ALA A 122 -8.72 19.68 -6.86
CA ALA A 122 -8.39 19.38 -8.25
C ALA A 122 -7.04 20.00 -8.67
N GLY A 123 -6.17 19.17 -9.24
CA GLY A 123 -4.84 19.59 -9.69
C GLY A 123 -3.85 19.91 -8.58
N ALA A 124 -4.22 19.69 -7.33
CA ALA A 124 -3.32 19.89 -6.21
C ALA A 124 -2.29 18.75 -6.13
N HIS A 125 -1.17 19.09 -5.52
CA HIS A 125 -0.07 18.19 -5.23
C HIS A 125 0.08 18.01 -3.71
N LEU A 126 0.41 16.82 -3.28
CA LEU A 126 0.65 16.51 -1.87
C LEU A 126 2.14 16.19 -1.63
N ASP A 127 2.85 17.13 -1.04
CA ASP A 127 4.27 16.99 -0.74
C ASP A 127 4.54 15.85 0.28
N SER A 128 3.57 15.50 1.12
CA SER A 128 3.65 14.38 2.05
C SER A 128 3.85 13.03 1.36
N VAL A 129 3.37 12.86 0.12
CA VAL A 129 3.44 11.59 -0.61
C VAL A 129 4.31 11.65 -1.85
N ASP A 130 4.50 12.83 -2.43
CA ASP A 130 5.35 13.05 -3.61
C ASP A 130 6.12 14.37 -3.50
N PRO A 131 7.17 14.45 -2.67
CA PRO A 131 7.92 15.69 -2.48
C PRO A 131 8.46 16.29 -3.78
N GLY A 132 7.93 17.46 -4.14
CA GLY A 132 8.31 18.19 -5.35
C GLY A 132 7.86 17.53 -6.67
N GLY A 133 6.83 16.68 -6.68
CA GLY A 133 6.22 16.12 -7.88
C GLY A 133 7.08 15.12 -8.66
N LYS A 134 8.11 14.56 -8.04
CA LYS A 134 9.09 13.71 -8.72
C LYS A 134 8.55 12.33 -9.08
N ILE A 135 7.66 11.79 -8.24
CA ILE A 135 7.05 10.48 -8.49
C ILE A 135 6.05 10.61 -9.64
N ALA A 136 5.17 11.61 -9.61
CA ALA A 136 4.22 11.88 -10.67
C ALA A 136 4.91 12.17 -12.03
N ALA A 137 6.02 12.90 -12.02
CA ALA A 137 6.81 13.15 -13.23
C ALA A 137 7.39 11.87 -13.84
N ALA A 138 7.82 10.91 -13.02
CA ALA A 138 8.36 9.63 -13.48
C ALA A 138 7.27 8.60 -13.81
N LEU A 139 6.16 8.64 -13.09
CA LEU A 139 5.03 7.72 -13.16
C LEU A 139 3.72 8.49 -13.30
N PRO A 140 3.44 9.04 -14.49
CA PRO A 140 2.23 9.83 -14.72
C PRO A 140 0.97 8.98 -14.58
N ALA A 141 -0.13 9.63 -14.19
CA ALA A 141 -1.39 9.00 -13.78
C ALA A 141 -2.06 8.18 -14.90
N ASP A 142 -1.85 8.51 -16.16
CA ASP A 142 -2.38 7.79 -17.32
C ASP A 142 -1.86 6.34 -17.43
N ARG A 143 -0.70 6.05 -16.84
CA ARG A 143 -0.13 4.71 -16.74
C ARG A 143 -0.65 3.93 -15.53
N VAL A 144 -1.27 4.60 -14.58
CA VAL A 144 -1.59 4.00 -13.28
C VAL A 144 -2.91 3.24 -13.33
N ILE A 145 -2.89 2.03 -12.80
CA ILE A 145 -4.05 1.30 -12.28
C ILE A 145 -3.99 1.45 -10.76
N GLY A 146 -5.01 2.02 -10.18
CA GLY A 146 -5.11 2.14 -8.72
C GLY A 146 -5.39 0.78 -8.08
N GLY A 147 -4.91 0.58 -6.85
CA GLY A 147 -5.18 -0.67 -6.16
C GLY A 147 -5.14 -0.56 -4.65
N THR A 148 -5.94 -1.39 -3.99
CA THR A 148 -5.86 -1.65 -2.56
C THR A 148 -5.74 -3.14 -2.27
N VAL A 149 -5.04 -3.47 -1.19
CA VAL A 149 -4.70 -4.85 -0.83
C VAL A 149 -5.41 -5.23 0.46
N HIS A 150 -6.16 -6.32 0.43
CA HIS A 150 -6.90 -6.89 1.55
C HIS A 150 -6.36 -8.28 1.88
N LEU A 151 -5.08 -8.35 2.21
CA LEU A 151 -4.41 -9.55 2.70
C LEU A 151 -3.45 -9.20 3.84
N SER A 152 -3.15 -10.17 4.67
CA SER A 152 -2.20 -10.06 5.76
C SER A 152 -0.99 -10.94 5.50
N ALA A 153 0.19 -10.32 5.47
CA ALA A 153 1.45 -11.02 5.30
C ALA A 153 2.57 -10.36 6.12
N ALA A 154 3.62 -11.09 6.38
CA ALA A 154 4.83 -10.59 7.02
C ALA A 154 6.08 -11.11 6.31
N SER A 155 7.17 -10.38 6.39
CA SER A 155 8.48 -10.82 5.89
C SER A 155 9.43 -11.00 7.07
N PRO A 156 9.50 -12.22 7.67
CA PRO A 156 10.30 -12.47 8.88
C PRO A 156 11.80 -12.52 8.59
N ALA A 157 12.18 -12.84 7.34
CA ALA A 157 13.57 -12.89 6.91
C ALA A 157 13.68 -12.51 5.42
N PRO A 158 14.87 -12.15 4.93
CA PRO A 158 15.12 -11.89 3.52
C PRO A 158 14.69 -13.08 2.63
N GLY A 159 13.88 -12.81 1.60
CA GLY A 159 13.38 -13.84 0.67
C GLY A 159 12.31 -14.78 1.25
N VAL A 160 11.86 -14.55 2.50
CA VAL A 160 10.82 -15.34 3.16
C VAL A 160 9.59 -14.49 3.45
N VAL A 161 8.43 -14.98 3.06
CA VAL A 161 7.13 -14.34 3.30
C VAL A 161 6.20 -15.31 4.02
N HIS A 162 5.52 -14.84 5.03
CA HIS A 162 4.41 -15.54 5.67
C HIS A 162 3.09 -14.89 5.24
N TRP A 163 2.38 -15.50 4.33
CA TRP A 163 1.02 -15.12 3.96
C TRP A 163 0.07 -15.66 5.03
N ARG A 164 -0.52 -14.79 5.82
CA ARG A 164 -1.29 -15.17 7.01
C ARG A 164 -2.76 -15.36 6.73
N ALA A 165 -3.38 -14.43 6.00
CA ALA A 165 -4.82 -14.46 5.73
C ALA A 165 -5.20 -13.50 4.60
N GLY A 166 -6.36 -13.74 4.01
CA GLY A 166 -6.93 -12.94 2.94
C GLY A 166 -6.17 -13.07 1.62
N ASN A 167 -6.83 -12.77 0.53
CA ASN A 167 -6.28 -12.76 -0.83
C ASN A 167 -6.93 -11.66 -1.69
N GLY A 168 -7.67 -10.73 -1.07
CA GLY A 168 -8.43 -9.70 -1.76
C GLY A 168 -7.54 -8.60 -2.34
N LEU A 169 -7.83 -8.24 -3.58
CA LEU A 169 -7.30 -7.07 -4.27
C LEU A 169 -8.45 -6.29 -4.88
N ILE A 170 -8.52 -4.99 -4.66
CA ILE A 170 -9.42 -4.12 -5.40
C ILE A 170 -8.55 -3.28 -6.33
N ILE A 171 -8.83 -3.34 -7.63
CA ILE A 171 -8.08 -2.60 -8.65
C ILE A 171 -9.04 -1.86 -9.58
N GLY A 172 -8.61 -0.72 -10.13
CA GLY A 172 -9.46 0.07 -11.02
C GLY A 172 -8.71 1.13 -11.78
N GLU A 173 -9.27 1.52 -12.91
CA GLU A 173 -8.81 2.69 -13.66
C GLU A 173 -9.07 3.97 -12.87
N LEU A 174 -8.17 4.95 -12.97
CA LEU A 174 -8.36 6.24 -12.30
C LEU A 174 -9.52 7.04 -12.91
N SER A 175 -9.83 6.81 -14.18
CA SER A 175 -10.99 7.38 -14.86
C SER A 175 -12.30 6.66 -14.54
N GLY A 176 -12.24 5.50 -13.88
CA GLY A 176 -13.34 4.56 -13.77
C GLY A 176 -13.59 3.77 -15.06
N GLY A 177 -14.45 2.76 -14.95
CA GLY A 177 -14.86 1.90 -16.07
C GLY A 177 -13.85 0.82 -16.47
N PRO A 178 -14.24 -0.03 -17.43
CA PRO A 178 -13.42 -1.14 -17.88
C PRO A 178 -12.37 -0.69 -18.89
N SER A 179 -11.23 -1.42 -18.91
CA SER A 179 -10.21 -1.30 -19.96
C SER A 179 -9.60 -2.67 -20.28
N GLU A 180 -8.96 -2.79 -21.44
CA GLU A 180 -8.29 -4.03 -21.82
C GLU A 180 -7.14 -4.35 -20.86
N ARG A 181 -6.33 -3.35 -20.47
CA ARG A 181 -5.20 -3.54 -19.55
C ARG A 181 -5.66 -3.96 -18.15
N LEU A 182 -6.75 -3.38 -17.65
CA LEU A 182 -7.35 -3.75 -16.37
C LEU A 182 -7.91 -5.18 -16.41
N SER A 183 -8.58 -5.54 -17.50
CA SER A 183 -9.14 -6.88 -17.74
C SER A 183 -8.03 -7.93 -17.78
N ALA A 184 -6.97 -7.71 -18.55
CA ALA A 184 -5.82 -8.62 -18.66
C ALA A 184 -5.12 -8.80 -17.30
N LEU A 185 -4.87 -7.71 -16.57
CA LEU A 185 -4.24 -7.77 -15.25
C LEU A 185 -5.12 -8.49 -14.22
N SER A 186 -6.44 -8.19 -14.20
CA SER A 186 -7.36 -8.84 -13.27
C SER A 186 -7.48 -10.35 -13.54
N GLY A 187 -7.44 -10.76 -14.80
CA GLY A 187 -7.38 -12.17 -15.19
C GLY A 187 -6.14 -12.87 -14.64
N ALA A 188 -4.97 -12.32 -14.89
CA ALA A 188 -3.71 -12.88 -14.41
C ALA A 188 -3.65 -12.96 -12.86
N LEU A 189 -4.14 -11.94 -12.17
CA LEU A 189 -4.18 -11.94 -10.71
C LEU A 189 -5.16 -13.00 -10.16
N ARG A 190 -6.34 -13.18 -10.79
CA ARG A 190 -7.28 -14.24 -10.40
C ARG A 190 -6.71 -15.63 -10.62
N GLU A 191 -6.08 -15.89 -11.75
CA GLU A 191 -5.36 -17.15 -12.01
C GLU A 191 -4.23 -17.37 -11.01
N GLY A 192 -3.58 -16.28 -10.54
CA GLY A 192 -2.58 -16.28 -9.47
C GLY A 192 -3.13 -16.56 -8.06
N GLY A 193 -4.46 -16.77 -7.92
CA GLY A 193 -5.13 -17.13 -6.66
C GLY A 193 -5.64 -15.94 -5.85
N PHE A 194 -5.72 -14.75 -6.44
CA PHE A 194 -6.26 -13.57 -5.77
C PHE A 194 -7.76 -13.40 -6.03
N ASP A 195 -8.49 -12.95 -5.02
CA ASP A 195 -9.86 -12.48 -5.15
C ASP A 195 -9.84 -11.02 -5.61
N VAL A 196 -10.05 -10.81 -6.93
CA VAL A 196 -9.91 -9.49 -7.54
C VAL A 196 -11.27 -8.87 -7.78
N THR A 197 -11.53 -7.77 -7.10
CA THR A 197 -12.65 -6.86 -7.38
C THR A 197 -12.18 -5.76 -8.32
N VAL A 198 -12.87 -5.59 -9.44
CA VAL A 198 -12.67 -4.44 -10.34
C VAL A 198 -13.57 -3.30 -9.88
N SER A 199 -12.96 -2.16 -9.57
CA SER A 199 -13.66 -0.99 -9.05
C SER A 199 -13.83 0.09 -10.12
N ASP A 200 -15.02 0.63 -10.23
CA ASP A 200 -15.31 1.83 -11.03
C ASP A 200 -14.95 3.14 -10.31
N ARG A 201 -14.66 3.05 -9.00
CA ARG A 201 -14.37 4.19 -8.13
C ARG A 201 -13.20 3.89 -7.18
N ILE A 202 -12.06 3.53 -7.73
CA ILE A 202 -10.90 3.06 -6.95
C ILE A 202 -10.43 4.07 -5.87
N ARG A 203 -10.65 5.38 -6.06
CA ARG A 203 -10.33 6.39 -5.06
C ARG A 203 -11.20 6.26 -3.80
N ASP A 204 -12.47 5.89 -3.96
CA ASP A 204 -13.36 5.64 -2.82
C ASP A 204 -12.86 4.43 -2.01
N ASP A 205 -12.42 3.37 -2.68
CA ASP A 205 -11.87 2.17 -2.02
C ASP A 205 -10.56 2.46 -1.29
N VAL A 206 -9.67 3.24 -1.91
CA VAL A 206 -8.43 3.72 -1.29
C VAL A 206 -8.75 4.55 -0.04
N TRP A 207 -9.69 5.52 -0.17
CA TRP A 207 -10.06 6.39 0.93
C TRP A 207 -10.75 5.64 2.07
N TYR A 208 -11.63 4.70 1.75
CA TYR A 208 -12.29 3.86 2.73
C TYR A 208 -11.31 2.98 3.51
N LYS A 209 -10.33 2.39 2.83
CA LYS A 209 -9.26 1.63 3.50
C LYS A 209 -8.40 2.53 4.37
N LEU A 210 -8.01 3.70 3.85
CA LEU A 210 -7.27 4.71 4.60
C LEU A 210 -8.02 5.12 5.86
N TRP A 211 -9.33 5.36 5.78
CA TRP A 211 -10.18 5.80 6.88
C TRP A 211 -10.10 4.88 8.11
N GLY A 212 -9.96 3.57 7.91
CA GLY A 212 -9.68 2.65 9.01
C GLY A 212 -8.22 2.64 9.46
N ASN A 213 -7.29 2.74 8.51
CA ASN A 213 -5.86 2.58 8.79
C ASN A 213 -5.23 3.83 9.41
N LEU A 214 -5.70 5.03 9.05
CA LEU A 214 -5.10 6.30 9.48
C LEU A 214 -5.08 6.49 11.00
N THR A 215 -5.97 5.80 11.73
CA THR A 215 -6.06 5.92 13.19
C THR A 215 -5.52 4.68 13.91
N LEU A 216 -6.07 3.50 13.65
CA LEU A 216 -5.66 2.27 14.33
C LEU A 216 -4.18 1.93 14.12
N ASN A 217 -3.65 2.12 12.92
CA ASN A 217 -2.25 1.80 12.66
C ASN A 217 -1.29 2.61 13.53
N PRO A 218 -1.35 3.97 13.56
CA PRO A 218 -0.44 4.73 14.41
C PRO A 218 -0.78 4.60 15.90
N VAL A 219 -2.06 4.53 16.32
CA VAL A 219 -2.41 4.29 17.72
C VAL A 219 -1.79 2.99 18.23
N CYS A 220 -1.97 1.89 17.50
CA CYS A 220 -1.36 0.61 17.89
C CYS A 220 0.18 0.68 17.88
N ALA A 221 0.77 1.38 16.91
CA ALA A 221 2.24 1.50 16.83
C ALA A 221 2.84 2.23 18.04
N ILE A 222 2.23 3.36 18.45
CA ILE A 222 2.75 4.17 19.58
C ILE A 222 2.45 3.56 20.95
N THR A 223 1.33 2.83 21.09
CA THR A 223 0.95 2.22 22.37
C THR A 223 1.48 0.80 22.56
N GLY A 224 1.85 0.12 21.45
CA GLY A 224 2.20 -1.30 21.48
C GLY A 224 1.00 -2.25 21.57
N ALA A 225 -0.24 -1.71 21.73
CA ALA A 225 -1.47 -2.48 21.81
C ALA A 225 -1.90 -3.03 20.44
N THR A 226 -2.55 -4.18 20.43
CA THR A 226 -3.26 -4.73 19.28
C THR A 226 -4.63 -4.05 19.09
N THR A 227 -5.35 -4.39 18.02
CA THR A 227 -6.61 -3.71 17.69
C THR A 227 -7.72 -3.94 18.71
N GLY A 228 -7.77 -5.09 19.38
CA GLY A 228 -8.76 -5.38 20.41
C GLY A 228 -8.65 -4.43 21.59
N PRO A 229 -7.55 -4.43 22.36
CA PRO A 229 -7.34 -3.51 23.45
C PRO A 229 -7.48 -2.03 23.08
N ALA A 230 -7.02 -1.63 21.88
CA ALA A 230 -7.16 -0.24 21.43
C ALA A 230 -8.62 0.18 21.22
N LEU A 231 -9.49 -0.73 20.80
CA LEU A 231 -10.92 -0.46 20.63
C LEU A 231 -11.74 -0.72 21.89
N ASP A 232 -11.22 -1.44 22.87
CA ASP A 232 -11.89 -1.71 24.14
C ASP A 232 -11.76 -0.54 25.13
N ASP A 233 -10.66 0.19 25.06
CA ASP A 233 -10.49 1.44 25.83
C ASP A 233 -11.43 2.52 25.27
N ASP A 234 -12.31 3.06 26.11
CA ASP A 234 -13.35 4.01 25.72
C ASP A 234 -12.77 5.35 25.24
N LEU A 235 -11.76 5.88 25.93
CA LEU A 235 -11.13 7.15 25.57
C LEU A 235 -10.32 7.05 24.28
N VAL A 236 -9.60 5.94 24.09
CA VAL A 236 -8.86 5.67 22.83
C VAL A 236 -9.84 5.50 21.67
N ARG A 237 -10.93 4.78 21.87
CA ARG A 237 -11.97 4.58 20.84
C ARG A 237 -12.65 5.90 20.46
N GLU A 238 -12.93 6.77 21.42
CA GLU A 238 -13.48 8.11 21.17
C GLU A 238 -12.49 8.99 20.39
N PHE A 239 -11.22 8.98 20.78
CA PHE A 239 -10.16 9.67 20.05
C PHE A 239 -10.04 9.17 18.59
N ILE A 240 -10.02 7.85 18.40
CA ILE A 240 -10.01 7.23 17.06
C ILE A 240 -11.23 7.69 16.26
N SER A 241 -12.42 7.65 16.86
CA SER A 241 -13.67 8.06 16.21
C SER A 241 -13.64 9.54 15.79
N ALA A 242 -13.11 10.42 16.62
CA ALA A 242 -13.00 11.85 16.33
C ALA A 242 -12.06 12.10 15.13
N ALA A 243 -10.87 11.48 15.11
CA ALA A 243 -9.96 11.58 13.96
C ALA A 243 -10.56 10.97 12.67
N MET A 244 -11.35 9.90 12.79
CA MET A 244 -12.08 9.33 11.67
C MET A 244 -13.14 10.29 11.12
N LEU A 245 -13.81 11.07 11.96
CA LEU A 245 -14.79 12.07 11.52
C LEU A 245 -14.13 13.20 10.72
N GLU A 246 -12.94 13.65 11.11
CA GLU A 246 -12.17 14.63 10.34
C GLU A 246 -11.85 14.10 8.92
N ALA A 247 -11.33 12.88 8.83
CA ALA A 247 -11.02 12.26 7.55
C ALA A 247 -12.29 11.98 6.70
N ARG A 248 -13.42 11.67 7.34
CA ARG A 248 -14.72 11.51 6.66
C ARG A 248 -15.19 12.81 6.05
N GLU A 249 -15.06 13.92 6.77
CA GLU A 249 -15.39 15.27 6.30
C GLU A 249 -14.52 15.64 5.07
N ILE A 250 -13.21 15.41 5.16
CA ILE A 250 -12.29 15.61 4.05
C ILE A 250 -12.71 14.77 2.85
N GLY A 251 -12.96 13.46 3.05
CA GLY A 251 -13.39 12.54 2.00
C GLY A 251 -14.66 13.02 1.30
N GLY A 252 -15.65 13.46 2.07
CA GLY A 252 -16.89 14.02 1.53
C GLY A 252 -16.68 15.23 0.62
N ARG A 253 -15.77 16.14 1.01
CA ARG A 253 -15.46 17.35 0.23
C ARG A 253 -14.65 17.08 -1.03
N ILE A 254 -13.74 16.10 -1.00
CA ILE A 254 -12.92 15.75 -2.17
C ILE A 254 -13.60 14.78 -3.12
N GLY A 255 -14.81 14.27 -2.82
CA GLY A 255 -15.57 13.39 -3.71
C GLY A 255 -15.47 11.90 -3.38
N CYS A 256 -14.91 11.52 -2.22
CA CYS A 256 -14.85 10.16 -1.67
C CYS A 256 -15.73 10.04 -0.40
N PRO A 257 -17.07 10.16 -0.50
CA PRO A 257 -17.94 10.16 0.66
C PRO A 257 -17.97 8.79 1.33
N ILE A 258 -17.96 8.79 2.67
CA ILE A 258 -18.12 7.58 3.48
C ILE A 258 -19.48 7.68 4.19
N ALA A 259 -20.41 6.78 3.86
CA ALA A 259 -21.74 6.76 4.46
C ALA A 259 -21.73 6.20 5.90
N GLN A 260 -20.79 5.32 6.21
CA GLN A 260 -20.68 4.64 7.50
C GLN A 260 -20.24 5.57 8.61
N THR A 261 -20.62 5.22 9.84
CA THR A 261 -20.13 5.84 11.05
C THR A 261 -18.80 5.21 11.51
N PRO A 262 -18.00 5.88 12.36
CA PRO A 262 -16.87 5.25 13.02
C PRO A 262 -17.23 3.96 13.75
N GLN A 263 -18.41 3.92 14.41
CA GLN A 263 -18.91 2.75 15.11
C GLN A 263 -19.13 1.54 14.17
N ASP A 264 -19.70 1.77 12.99
CA ASP A 264 -19.84 0.73 11.96
C ASP A 264 -18.47 0.17 11.57
N ARG A 265 -17.47 1.05 11.39
CA ARG A 265 -16.11 0.66 11.04
C ARG A 265 -15.43 -0.11 12.18
N HIS A 266 -15.64 0.30 13.42
CA HIS A 266 -15.15 -0.45 14.60
C HIS A 266 -15.77 -1.85 14.66
N ALA A 267 -17.07 -1.97 14.37
CA ALA A 267 -17.74 -3.28 14.32
C ALA A 267 -17.15 -4.18 13.21
N VAL A 268 -16.82 -3.62 12.05
CA VAL A 268 -16.11 -4.36 10.98
C VAL A 268 -14.73 -4.83 11.45
N THR A 269 -13.97 -3.96 12.12
CA THR A 269 -12.64 -4.31 12.65
C THR A 269 -12.73 -5.42 13.70
N ARG A 270 -13.70 -5.36 14.61
CA ARG A 270 -13.93 -6.39 15.64
C ARG A 270 -14.26 -7.76 15.06
N LYS A 271 -14.96 -7.82 13.91
CA LYS A 271 -15.24 -9.09 13.20
C LYS A 271 -13.99 -9.78 12.66
N LEU A 272 -12.91 -9.04 12.44
CA LEU A 272 -11.61 -9.61 12.03
C LEU A 272 -10.83 -10.23 13.21
N GLY A 273 -11.36 -10.09 14.43
CA GLY A 273 -10.67 -10.49 15.65
C GLY A 273 -9.60 -9.51 16.09
N ASP A 274 -8.85 -9.87 17.13
CA ASP A 274 -7.71 -9.09 17.58
C ASP A 274 -6.48 -9.40 16.73
N PHE A 275 -5.91 -8.38 16.10
CA PHE A 275 -4.74 -8.54 15.25
C PHE A 275 -3.71 -7.43 15.45
N THR A 276 -2.50 -7.70 15.00
CA THR A 276 -1.39 -6.76 14.99
C THR A 276 -1.36 -6.01 13.65
N PRO A 277 -1.72 -4.72 13.58
CA PRO A 277 -1.66 -3.93 12.35
C PRO A 277 -0.24 -3.85 11.78
N SER A 278 -0.13 -3.59 10.47
CA SER A 278 1.16 -3.54 9.77
C SER A 278 2.12 -2.51 10.38
N MET A 279 1.64 -1.35 10.79
CA MET A 279 2.48 -0.30 11.39
C MET A 279 3.00 -0.71 12.78
N LEU A 280 2.22 -1.44 13.58
CA LEU A 280 2.71 -2.03 14.83
C LEU A 280 3.77 -3.11 14.57
N GLN A 281 3.60 -3.92 13.51
CA GLN A 281 4.64 -4.87 13.10
C GLN A 281 5.93 -4.15 12.70
N ASP A 282 5.82 -3.02 12.00
CA ASP A 282 6.97 -2.19 11.64
C ASP A 282 7.63 -1.57 12.87
N ALA A 283 6.85 -1.01 13.80
CA ALA A 283 7.35 -0.44 15.05
C ALA A 283 8.14 -1.47 15.88
N ARG A 284 7.57 -2.66 16.08
CA ARG A 284 8.21 -3.76 16.82
C ARG A 284 9.51 -4.26 16.15
N ALA A 285 9.59 -4.12 14.83
CA ALA A 285 10.77 -4.49 14.05
C ALA A 285 11.77 -3.34 13.84
N GLY A 286 11.55 -2.17 14.45
CA GLY A 286 12.40 -0.99 14.27
C GLY A 286 12.41 -0.45 12.83
N ARG A 287 11.37 -0.72 12.04
CA ARG A 287 11.27 -0.26 10.66
C ARG A 287 10.58 1.11 10.60
N PRO A 288 10.88 1.94 9.58
CA PRO A 288 10.21 3.22 9.37
C PRO A 288 8.69 3.06 9.22
N LEU A 289 7.94 3.97 9.85
CA LEU A 289 6.47 3.99 9.82
C LEU A 289 5.97 4.82 8.62
N GLU A 290 4.86 4.41 7.99
CA GLU A 290 4.26 5.08 6.82
C GLU A 290 3.35 6.26 7.25
N LEU A 291 3.87 7.18 8.06
CA LEU A 291 3.07 8.27 8.63
C LEU A 291 2.64 9.31 7.59
N ASP A 292 3.55 9.64 6.67
CA ASP A 292 3.30 10.71 5.69
C ASP A 292 2.16 10.34 4.74
N ALA A 293 2.13 9.11 4.24
CA ALA A 293 1.06 8.64 3.36
C ALA A 293 -0.28 8.39 4.07
N LEU A 294 -0.28 8.19 5.39
CA LEU A 294 -1.49 7.96 6.18
C LEU A 294 -1.98 9.28 6.79
N THR A 295 -1.41 9.67 7.93
CA THR A 295 -1.86 10.86 8.67
C THR A 295 -1.34 12.16 8.06
N GLY A 296 -0.13 12.17 7.48
CA GLY A 296 0.46 13.33 6.84
C GLY A 296 -0.37 13.84 5.67
N ALA A 297 -0.74 12.95 4.74
CA ALA A 297 -1.55 13.28 3.58
C ALA A 297 -2.96 13.78 3.95
N VAL A 298 -3.58 13.20 4.98
CA VAL A 298 -4.90 13.67 5.45
C VAL A 298 -4.82 15.08 6.04
N ARG A 299 -3.78 15.38 6.82
CA ARG A 299 -3.52 16.72 7.35
C ARG A 299 -3.31 17.75 6.23
N GLU A 300 -2.49 17.40 5.25
CA GLU A 300 -2.20 18.25 4.11
C GLU A 300 -3.46 18.54 3.29
N LEU A 301 -4.28 17.51 3.01
CA LEU A 301 -5.59 17.66 2.38
C LEU A 301 -6.52 18.56 3.21
N GLY A 302 -6.59 18.34 4.53
CA GLY A 302 -7.39 19.18 5.43
C GLY A 302 -7.01 20.66 5.32
N THR A 303 -5.70 20.96 5.35
CA THR A 303 -5.18 22.32 5.18
C THR A 303 -5.55 22.90 3.82
N LEU A 304 -5.37 22.11 2.75
CA LEU A 304 -5.64 22.52 1.38
C LEU A 304 -7.09 22.93 1.15
N ILE A 305 -8.04 22.19 1.74
CA ILE A 305 -9.48 22.40 1.53
C ILE A 305 -10.19 23.11 2.71
N GLY A 306 -9.43 23.58 3.70
CA GLY A 306 -9.94 24.33 4.84
C GLY A 306 -10.77 23.49 5.84
N VAL A 307 -10.39 22.22 6.03
CA VAL A 307 -10.97 21.33 7.07
C VAL A 307 -9.98 21.19 8.22
N PRO A 308 -10.31 21.64 9.43
CA PRO A 308 -9.46 21.45 10.60
C PRO A 308 -9.28 19.96 10.95
N THR A 309 -8.06 19.58 11.35
CA THR A 309 -7.72 18.19 11.69
C THR A 309 -7.04 18.04 13.07
N PRO A 310 -7.60 18.62 14.16
CA PRO A 310 -6.93 18.65 15.46
C PRO A 310 -6.61 17.25 16.01
N TYR A 311 -7.46 16.25 15.82
CA TYR A 311 -7.21 14.89 16.28
C TYR A 311 -6.19 14.15 15.40
N VAL A 312 -6.26 14.31 14.10
CA VAL A 312 -5.24 13.74 13.17
C VAL A 312 -3.90 14.44 13.38
N ASP A 313 -3.86 15.74 13.66
CA ASP A 313 -2.65 16.52 13.98
C ASP A 313 -1.98 15.99 15.25
N ALA A 314 -2.76 15.80 16.32
CA ALA A 314 -2.28 15.24 17.58
C ALA A 314 -1.70 13.83 17.37
N LEU A 315 -2.43 12.96 16.66
CA LEU A 315 -1.99 11.60 16.38
C LEU A 315 -0.72 11.57 15.52
N HIS A 316 -0.67 12.39 14.47
CA HIS A 316 0.52 12.51 13.63
C HIS A 316 1.74 13.00 14.41
N GLY A 317 1.55 14.02 15.26
CA GLY A 317 2.60 14.58 16.11
C GLY A 317 3.20 13.54 17.05
N LEU A 318 2.34 12.81 17.77
CA LEU A 318 2.75 11.74 18.69
C LEU A 318 3.44 10.59 17.96
N ALA A 319 2.89 10.12 16.84
CA ALA A 319 3.47 9.03 16.06
C ALA A 319 4.82 9.42 15.43
N ARG A 320 4.96 10.67 14.95
CA ARG A 320 6.22 11.19 14.43
C ARG A 320 7.28 11.31 15.52
N LEU A 321 6.90 11.75 16.72
CA LEU A 321 7.81 11.79 17.87
C LEU A 321 8.25 10.39 18.28
N TYR A 322 7.30 9.45 18.36
CA TYR A 322 7.58 8.04 18.62
C TYR A 322 8.58 7.47 17.61
N ALA A 323 8.33 7.66 16.31
CA ALA A 323 9.21 7.17 15.25
C ALA A 323 10.66 7.72 15.37
N ARG A 324 10.81 9.01 15.75
CA ARG A 324 12.13 9.60 15.98
C ARG A 324 12.83 9.07 17.22
N ALA A 325 12.08 8.91 18.32
CA ALA A 325 12.62 8.42 19.58
C ALA A 325 13.07 6.94 19.53
N HIS A 326 12.46 6.16 18.63
CA HIS A 326 12.75 4.73 18.46
C HIS A 326 13.46 4.42 17.13
N ALA A 327 13.91 5.46 16.40
CA ALA A 327 14.74 5.25 15.22
C ALA A 327 16.03 4.53 15.60
N PRO A 328 16.48 3.50 14.84
CA PRO A 328 17.76 2.88 15.07
C PRO A 328 18.87 3.95 14.98
N SER A 329 19.79 3.92 15.93
CA SER A 329 20.97 4.81 15.86
C SER A 329 21.66 4.63 14.51
N PRO A 330 22.09 5.71 13.85
CA PRO A 330 22.87 5.59 12.62
C PRO A 330 24.12 4.75 12.91
N ARG A 331 24.28 3.65 12.16
CA ARG A 331 25.46 2.78 12.22
C ARG A 331 26.62 3.43 11.50
#